data_dd77a405e5bdb40ce5d2b186df23d62e
#
_entry.id   dd77a405e5bdb40ce5d2b186df23d62e
#
_cell.length_a   1.000
_cell.length_b   1.000
_cell.length_c   1.000
_cell.angle_alpha   90.00
_cell.angle_beta   90.00
_cell.angle_gamma   90.00
#
_symmetry.space_group_name_H-M   'P 1'
#
loop_
_entity.id
_entity.type
_entity.pdbx_description
1 polymer ?
#
loop_
_entity_poly.entity_id
_entity_poly.type
_entity_poly.pdbx_seq_one_letter_code
_entity_poly.pdbx_strand_id
1 'polypeptide(L)' 'MAGLHLVVTDIEEARTELVGRGVDVSPIRHMTASGWQPGADPEHTAYNSFADFTDPDGNGWVLQEVRR' A
#
# COMPACT_ATOMS: atom_id res chain seq x y z
N MET A 1 11.81 -13.82 6.99
CA MET A 1 10.74 -14.08 6.02
C MET A 1 10.16 -12.77 5.52
N ALA A 2 10.05 -12.62 4.23
CA ALA A 2 9.48 -11.43 3.62
C ALA A 2 8.10 -11.74 3.04
N GLY A 3 7.38 -10.71 2.62
CA GLY A 3 6.15 -10.90 1.88
C GLY A 3 4.88 -10.96 2.72
N LEU A 4 4.86 -10.28 3.84
CA LEU A 4 3.62 -10.13 4.60
C LEU A 4 2.69 -9.18 3.85
N HIS A 5 1.41 -9.50 3.85
CA HIS A 5 0.38 -8.69 3.22
C HIS A 5 -0.58 -8.14 4.26
N LEU A 6 -0.94 -6.87 4.09
CA LEU A 6 -1.98 -6.23 4.88
C LEU A 6 -3.01 -5.65 3.93
N VAL A 7 -4.21 -6.19 3.94
CA VAL A 7 -5.30 -5.75 3.07
C VAL A 7 -6.14 -4.72 3.82
N VAL A 8 -6.38 -3.58 3.18
CA VAL A 8 -7.11 -2.46 3.79
C VAL A 8 -8.19 -1.97 2.84
N THR A 9 -9.20 -1.31 3.38
CA THR A 9 -10.30 -0.77 2.58
C THR A 9 -10.01 0.62 2.03
N ASP A 10 -9.05 1.34 2.63
CA ASP A 10 -8.62 2.67 2.17
C ASP A 10 -7.11 2.77 2.36
N ILE A 11 -6.37 2.59 1.28
CA ILE A 11 -4.90 2.57 1.34
C ILE A 11 -4.31 3.93 1.68
N GLU A 12 -4.95 5.02 1.27
CA GLU A 12 -4.46 6.36 1.59
C GLU A 12 -4.56 6.64 3.09
N GLU A 13 -5.68 6.28 3.71
CA GLU A 13 -5.87 6.42 5.14
C GLU A 13 -4.89 5.52 5.90
N ALA A 14 -4.75 4.27 5.47
CA ALA A 14 -3.84 3.33 6.12
C ALA A 14 -2.40 3.84 6.05
N ARG A 15 -1.98 4.36 4.91
CA ARG A 15 -0.64 4.93 4.76
C ARG A 15 -0.44 6.13 5.68
N THR A 16 -1.42 7.03 5.73
CA THR A 16 -1.36 8.22 6.58
C THR A 16 -1.22 7.83 8.04
N GLU A 17 -1.97 6.84 8.49
CA GLU A 17 -1.90 6.36 9.86
C GLU A 17 -0.52 5.78 10.19
N LEU A 18 0.03 4.97 9.30
CA LEU A 18 1.36 4.37 9.51
C LEU A 18 2.45 5.44 9.54
N VAL A 19 2.39 6.40 8.64
CA VAL A 19 3.35 7.52 8.62
C VAL A 19 3.25 8.33 9.91
N GLY A 20 2.03 8.54 10.41
CA GLY A 20 1.81 9.23 11.67
C GLY A 20 2.39 8.50 12.88
N ARG A 21 2.59 7.20 12.77
CA ARG A 21 3.23 6.37 13.81
C ARG A 21 4.74 6.26 13.66
N GLY A 22 5.31 6.95 12.67
CA GLY A 22 6.75 6.90 12.43
C GLY A 22 7.20 5.77 11.52
N VAL A 23 6.29 5.09 10.85
CA VAL A 23 6.64 4.02 9.91
C VAL A 23 6.97 4.65 8.56
N ASP A 24 8.07 4.18 7.95
CA ASP A 24 8.49 4.66 6.63
C ASP A 24 7.77 3.83 5.55
N VAL A 25 6.72 4.40 4.99
CA VAL A 25 5.87 3.75 4.00
C VAL A 25 6.14 4.37 2.64
N SER A 26 6.32 3.51 1.62
CA SER A 26 6.54 3.97 0.24
C SER A 26 5.31 4.74 -0.28
N PRO A 27 5.50 5.57 -1.33
CA PRO A 27 4.35 6.16 -2.02
C PRO A 27 3.40 5.09 -2.56
N ILE A 28 2.11 5.41 -2.53
CA ILE A 28 1.09 4.53 -3.11
C ILE A 28 1.29 4.47 -4.62
N ARG A 29 1.10 3.29 -5.20
CA ARG A 29 1.17 3.08 -6.64
C ARG A 29 0.06 2.13 -7.08
N HIS A 30 -0.25 2.17 -8.35
CA HIS A 30 -1.22 1.25 -8.94
C HIS A 30 -0.75 0.76 -10.30
N MET A 31 -1.26 -0.39 -10.73
CA MET A 31 -0.90 -1.00 -12.01
C MET A 31 -1.88 -0.54 -13.09
N THR A 32 -1.34 -0.17 -14.25
CA THR A 32 -2.13 0.18 -15.43
C THR A 32 -1.63 -0.61 -16.64
N ALA A 33 -2.32 -0.47 -17.76
CA ALA A 33 -1.87 -1.06 -19.03
C ALA A 33 -0.50 -0.54 -19.45
N SER A 34 -0.12 0.65 -18.98
CA SER A 34 1.18 1.25 -19.27
C SER A 34 2.25 0.93 -18.21
N GLY A 35 1.92 0.10 -17.22
CA GLY A 35 2.80 -0.26 -16.11
C GLY A 35 2.41 0.44 -14.82
N TRP A 36 3.36 0.52 -13.86
CA TRP A 36 3.10 1.16 -12.57
C TRP A 36 2.98 2.67 -12.72
N GLN A 37 1.98 3.22 -12.06
CA GLN A 37 1.73 4.66 -12.02
C GLN A 37 1.67 5.12 -10.56
N PRO A 38 2.11 6.37 -10.27
CA PRO A 38 2.05 6.89 -8.92
C PRO A 38 0.61 7.17 -8.48
N GLY A 39 0.38 7.03 -7.17
CA GLY A 39 -0.91 7.30 -6.56
C GLY A 39 -1.82 6.09 -6.52
N ALA A 40 -2.94 6.24 -5.83
CA ALA A 40 -3.95 5.20 -5.75
C ALA A 40 -4.70 5.07 -7.08
N ASP A 41 -5.21 3.87 -7.34
CA ASP A 41 -6.04 3.64 -8.52
C ASP A 41 -7.25 4.59 -8.50
N PRO A 42 -7.42 5.45 -9.51
CA PRO A 42 -8.55 6.39 -9.55
C PRO A 42 -9.91 5.69 -9.51
N GLU A 43 -9.99 4.48 -10.02
CA GLU A 43 -11.21 3.69 -10.02
C GLU A 43 -11.37 2.83 -8.78
N HIS A 44 -10.33 2.81 -7.91
CA HIS A 44 -10.28 2.00 -6.70
C HIS A 44 -10.61 0.53 -6.96
N THR A 45 -10.09 0.00 -8.06
CA THR A 45 -10.24 -1.40 -8.38
C THR A 45 -9.65 -2.26 -7.26
N ALA A 46 -10.35 -3.30 -6.86
CA ALA A 46 -9.91 -4.17 -5.78
C ALA A 46 -8.52 -4.76 -6.11
N TYR A 47 -7.64 -4.73 -5.11
CA TYR A 47 -6.28 -5.28 -5.18
C TYR A 47 -5.36 -4.59 -6.20
N ASN A 48 -5.67 -3.37 -6.60
CA ASN A 48 -4.87 -2.66 -7.60
C ASN A 48 -4.10 -1.45 -7.05
N SER A 49 -4.19 -1.16 -5.77
CA SER A 49 -3.41 -0.08 -5.15
C SER A 49 -2.49 -0.70 -4.11
N PHE A 50 -1.20 -0.31 -4.14
CA PHE A 50 -0.16 -0.94 -3.34
C PHE A 50 0.73 0.09 -2.68
N ALA A 51 1.27 -0.25 -1.52
CA ALA A 51 2.37 0.46 -0.90
C ALA A 51 3.20 -0.53 -0.08
N ASP A 52 4.47 -0.23 0.12
CA ASP A 52 5.38 -1.09 0.86
C ASP A 52 5.87 -0.40 2.11
N PHE A 53 6.10 -1.15 3.16
CA PHE A 53 6.82 -0.65 4.32
C PHE A 53 7.56 -1.78 5.02
N THR A 54 8.50 -1.39 5.90
CA THR A 54 9.26 -2.33 6.71
C THR A 54 8.99 -2.01 8.17
N ASP A 55 8.69 -3.03 8.96
CA ASP A 55 8.45 -2.84 10.38
C ASP A 55 9.80 -2.71 11.14
N PRO A 56 9.76 -2.33 12.44
CA PRO A 56 11.00 -2.18 13.22
C PRO A 56 11.84 -3.45 13.35
N ASP A 57 11.23 -4.61 13.14
CA ASP A 57 11.93 -5.90 13.19
C ASP A 57 12.55 -6.29 11.86
N GLY A 58 12.39 -5.45 10.84
CA GLY A 58 12.97 -5.71 9.53
C GLY A 58 12.10 -6.55 8.61
N ASN A 59 10.84 -6.80 8.96
CA ASN A 59 9.92 -7.56 8.12
C ASN A 59 9.32 -6.64 7.04
N GLY A 60 9.35 -7.11 5.80
CA GLY A 60 8.72 -6.37 4.70
C GLY A 60 7.23 -6.63 4.65
N TRP A 61 6.46 -5.56 4.45
CA TRP A 61 5.01 -5.60 4.34
C TRP A 61 4.56 -4.96 3.05
N VAL A 62 3.48 -5.48 2.49
CA VAL A 62 2.80 -4.87 1.34
C VAL A 62 1.39 -4.50 1.76
N LEU A 63 1.04 -3.23 1.62
CA LEU A 63 -0.34 -2.77 1.75
C LEU A 63 -1.04 -2.96 0.41
N GLN A 64 -2.24 -3.49 0.46
CA GLN A 64 -3.03 -3.71 -0.74
C GLN A 64 -4.47 -3.29 -0.47
N GLU A 65 -5.01 -2.45 -1.33
CA GLU A 65 -6.37 -1.96 -1.16
C GLU A 65 -7.38 -2.94 -1.73
N VAL A 66 -8.40 -3.25 -0.94
CA VAL A 66 -9.61 -3.90 -1.43
C VAL A 66 -10.77 -2.98 -1.13
N ARG A 67 -11.54 -2.61 -2.16
CA ARG A 67 -12.68 -1.72 -2.00
C ARG A 67 -13.95 -2.47 -2.37
N ARG A 68 -14.94 -2.34 -1.51
CA ARG A 68 -16.22 -3.02 -1.69
C ARG A 68 -17.33 -2.03 -1.99
#